data_7794b785a18fb1e1bede6234b94ecffb
#
_entry.id   7794b785a18fb1e1bede6234b94ecffb
#
_cell.length_a   1.000
_cell.length_b   1.000
_cell.length_c   1.000
_cell.angle_alpha   90.00
_cell.angle_beta   90.00
_cell.angle_gamma   90.00
#
_symmetry.space_group_name_H-M   'P 1'
#
loop_
_entity.id
_entity.type
_entity.pdbx_description
1 polymer ?
#
loop_
_entity_poly.entity_id
_entity_poly.type
_entity_poly.pdbx_seq_one_letter_code
_entity_poly.pdbx_strand_id
1 'polypeptide(L)'
;KLELTITDNRTSIISVKRLGVVFKVRLHHMFLNADPRVLRSLGRYIEKADSESSLILEQYIEKHSHLIRESAPSIAETEIRTKGSVHDLQEIFTALNRRYFANRIQAVVTWGKPITGAPRHHRSAKMGTYSVEDRIIQIHPALDRPFVPRYFVESVMYHEMLHQVYG
;
A
#
# COMPACT_ATOMS: atom_id res chain seq x y z
N LYS A 1 23.99 -14.06 10.69
CA LYS A 1 24.25 -13.31 9.46
C LYS A 1 23.10 -12.32 9.23
N LEU A 2 23.41 -11.06 8.86
CA LEU A 2 22.43 -10.04 8.53
C LEU A 2 22.47 -9.80 7.01
N GLU A 3 21.29 -9.87 6.36
CA GLU A 3 21.09 -9.46 4.98
C GLU A 3 20.19 -8.23 4.99
N LEU A 4 20.75 -7.07 4.63
CA LEU A 4 20.04 -5.80 4.60
C LEU A 4 19.66 -5.44 3.17
N THR A 5 18.40 -5.10 2.95
CA THR A 5 17.88 -4.59 1.67
C THR A 5 17.25 -3.22 1.92
N ILE A 6 17.75 -2.19 1.25
CA ILE A 6 17.14 -0.87 1.27
C ILE A 6 15.96 -0.86 0.30
N THR A 7 14.85 -0.27 0.74
CA THR A 7 13.59 -0.24 -0.01
C THR A 7 12.95 1.14 0.05
N ASP A 8 12.03 1.37 -0.85
CA ASP A 8 11.19 2.57 -0.91
C ASP A 8 9.71 2.21 -0.71
N ASN A 9 9.43 1.32 0.24
CA ASN A 9 8.11 0.76 0.52
C ASN A 9 7.30 1.68 1.41
N ARG A 10 6.13 2.10 0.99
CA ARG A 10 5.20 2.95 1.74
C ARG A 10 4.52 2.26 2.93
N THR A 11 4.22 0.98 2.81
CA THR A 11 3.42 0.23 3.79
C THR A 11 4.24 -0.59 4.77
N SER A 12 5.51 -0.83 4.46
CA SER A 12 6.41 -1.65 5.27
C SER A 12 7.76 -1.00 5.39
N ILE A 13 7.85 -0.03 6.30
CA ILE A 13 9.04 0.80 6.51
C ILE A 13 10.19 -0.03 7.09
N ILE A 14 9.88 -0.95 7.99
CA ILE A 14 10.80 -1.92 8.56
C ILE A 14 10.16 -3.30 8.44
N SER A 15 10.88 -4.27 7.87
CA SER A 15 10.46 -5.66 7.82
C SER A 15 11.62 -6.56 8.20
N VAL A 16 11.42 -7.38 9.23
CA VAL A 16 12.41 -8.32 9.74
C VAL A 16 11.90 -9.74 9.55
N LYS A 17 12.70 -10.59 8.91
CA LYS A 17 12.46 -12.02 8.81
C LYS A 17 13.66 -12.78 9.31
N ARG A 18 13.41 -13.71 10.24
CA ARG A 18 14.43 -14.65 10.72
C ARG A 18 14.31 -15.98 9.98
N LEU A 19 15.38 -16.39 9.33
CA LEU A 19 15.52 -17.67 8.64
C LEU A 19 16.71 -18.42 9.27
N GLY A 20 16.42 -19.19 10.32
CA GLY A 20 17.46 -19.85 11.12
C GLY A 20 18.41 -18.83 11.76
N VAL A 21 19.68 -18.83 11.33
CA VAL A 21 20.72 -17.91 11.83
C VAL A 21 20.86 -16.63 10.98
N VAL A 22 20.03 -16.47 9.94
CA VAL A 22 20.07 -15.29 9.05
C VAL A 22 18.88 -14.39 9.33
N PHE A 23 19.15 -13.11 9.58
CA PHE A 23 18.13 -12.06 9.62
C PHE A 23 18.09 -11.36 8.26
N LYS A 24 16.94 -11.42 7.59
CA LYS A 24 16.66 -10.61 6.41
C LYS A 24 15.89 -9.38 6.82
N VAL A 25 16.53 -8.23 6.70
CA VAL A 25 15.96 -6.94 7.07
C VAL A 25 15.73 -6.12 5.81
N ARG A 26 14.50 -5.66 5.63
CA ARG A 26 14.16 -4.66 4.61
C ARG A 26 13.87 -3.36 5.32
N LEU A 27 14.55 -2.30 4.91
CA LEU A 27 14.56 -1.02 5.57
C LEU A 27 14.28 0.09 4.56
N HIS A 28 13.40 1.02 4.91
CA HIS A 28 13.13 2.18 4.05
C HIS A 28 14.38 3.08 3.98
N HIS A 29 14.63 3.69 2.81
CA HIS A 29 15.81 4.52 2.56
C HIS A 29 15.97 5.69 3.54
N MET A 30 14.89 6.17 4.20
CA MET A 30 14.96 7.23 5.22
C MET A 30 15.97 6.94 6.33
N PHE A 31 16.23 5.66 6.64
CA PHE A 31 17.17 5.26 7.67
C PHE A 31 18.64 5.38 7.27
N LEU A 32 18.95 5.64 5.99
CA LEU A 32 20.34 5.84 5.53
C LEU A 32 21.00 7.05 6.21
N ASN A 33 20.20 8.07 6.52
CA ASN A 33 20.66 9.30 7.18
C ASN A 33 20.23 9.37 8.65
N ALA A 34 19.83 8.24 9.25
CA ALA A 34 19.42 8.19 10.64
C ALA A 34 20.61 8.39 11.58
N ASP A 35 20.37 9.09 12.69
CA ASP A 35 21.39 9.28 13.71
C ASP A 35 21.79 7.96 14.41
N PRO A 36 22.98 7.90 15.05
CA PRO A 36 23.46 6.68 15.71
C PRO A 36 22.54 6.14 16.81
N ARG A 37 21.70 6.98 17.42
CA ARG A 37 20.73 6.56 18.44
C ARG A 37 19.60 5.73 17.80
N VAL A 38 19.05 6.22 16.69
CA VAL A 38 18.02 5.52 15.92
C VAL A 38 18.55 4.19 15.37
N LEU A 39 19.77 4.19 14.83
CA LEU A 39 20.39 2.97 14.32
C LEU A 39 20.64 1.92 15.41
N ARG A 40 21.03 2.34 16.63
CA ARG A 40 21.15 1.43 17.78
C ARG A 40 19.79 0.86 18.20
N SER A 41 18.76 1.69 18.22
CA SER A 41 17.37 1.23 18.49
C SER A 41 16.88 0.27 17.43
N LEU A 42 17.20 0.50 16.16
CA LEU A 42 16.91 -0.44 15.08
C LEU A 42 17.57 -1.80 15.30
N GLY A 43 18.85 -1.81 15.70
CA GLY A 43 19.57 -3.04 16.03
C GLY A 43 18.89 -3.83 17.17
N ARG A 44 18.51 -3.16 18.26
CA ARG A 44 17.79 -3.77 19.39
C ARG A 44 16.41 -4.30 18.98
N TYR A 45 15.68 -3.54 18.16
CA TYR A 45 14.39 -3.95 17.63
C TYR A 45 14.48 -5.22 16.77
N ILE A 46 15.51 -5.30 15.90
CA ILE A 46 15.76 -6.49 15.07
C ILE A 46 16.08 -7.72 15.93
N GLU A 47 16.83 -7.53 17.01
CA GLU A 47 17.28 -8.62 17.89
C GLU A 47 16.21 -9.07 18.88
N LYS A 48 15.52 -8.14 19.54
CA LYS A 48 14.69 -8.40 20.72
C LYS A 48 13.25 -7.90 20.61
N ALA A 49 12.91 -7.10 19.56
CA ALA A 49 11.60 -6.47 19.40
C ALA A 49 11.13 -5.70 20.65
N ASP A 50 12.06 -5.00 21.34
CA ASP A 50 11.74 -4.32 22.59
C ASP A 50 10.89 -3.05 22.37
N SER A 51 10.03 -2.74 23.34
CA SER A 51 9.03 -1.66 23.25
C SER A 51 9.66 -0.27 23.22
N GLU A 52 10.77 -0.06 23.92
CA GLU A 52 11.45 1.25 23.97
C GLU A 52 12.07 1.56 22.59
N SER A 53 12.70 0.58 21.97
CA SER A 53 13.24 0.71 20.62
C SER A 53 12.13 0.94 19.58
N SER A 54 10.97 0.26 19.72
CA SER A 54 9.81 0.49 18.86
C SER A 54 9.36 1.94 18.91
N LEU A 55 9.24 2.53 20.11
CA LEU A 55 8.79 3.91 20.27
C LEU A 55 9.74 4.92 19.61
N ILE A 56 11.06 4.72 19.76
CA ILE A 56 12.06 5.58 19.14
C ILE A 56 11.98 5.49 17.61
N LEU A 57 11.75 4.29 17.07
CA LEU A 57 11.61 4.08 15.64
C LEU A 57 10.32 4.69 15.10
N GLU A 58 9.20 4.57 15.82
CA GLU A 58 7.92 5.19 15.46
C GLU A 58 8.04 6.71 15.40
N GLN A 59 8.62 7.34 16.42
CA GLN A 59 8.86 8.78 16.43
C GLN A 59 9.76 9.25 15.28
N TYR A 60 10.79 8.45 14.95
CA TYR A 60 11.65 8.75 13.81
C TYR A 60 10.91 8.66 12.50
N ILE A 61 10.10 7.61 12.29
CA ILE A 61 9.27 7.40 11.09
C ILE A 61 8.24 8.54 10.95
N GLU A 62 7.57 8.92 12.03
CA GLU A 62 6.59 10.02 12.03
C GLU A 62 7.24 11.34 11.62
N LYS A 63 8.37 11.68 12.22
CA LYS A 63 9.13 12.89 11.88
C LYS A 63 9.59 12.94 10.43
N HIS A 64 9.87 11.78 9.82
CA HIS A 64 10.37 11.66 8.44
C HIS A 64 9.29 11.12 7.47
N SER A 65 8.02 11.20 7.87
CA SER A 65 6.90 10.71 7.05
C SER A 65 6.80 11.40 5.67
N HIS A 66 7.30 12.64 5.56
CA HIS A 66 7.39 13.35 4.29
C HIS A 66 8.29 12.63 3.27
N LEU A 67 9.35 11.92 3.71
CA LEU A 67 10.21 11.14 2.82
C LEU A 67 9.50 9.92 2.24
N ILE A 68 8.55 9.34 2.98
CA ILE A 68 7.70 8.25 2.49
C ILE A 68 6.77 8.74 1.39
N ARG A 69 6.34 9.99 1.45
CA ARG A 69 5.39 10.61 0.52
C ARG A 69 6.04 11.08 -0.76
N GLU A 70 7.25 11.62 -0.68
CA GLU A 70 8.01 12.10 -1.83
C GLU A 70 8.44 10.98 -2.78
N SER A 71 8.69 9.78 -2.24
CA SER A 71 9.07 8.59 -3.02
C SER A 71 7.89 7.83 -3.63
N ALA A 72 6.71 8.45 -3.67
CA ALA A 72 5.56 7.86 -4.35
C ALA A 72 5.80 7.88 -5.86
N PRO A 73 5.66 6.75 -6.58
CA PRO A 73 5.57 6.82 -8.03
C PRO A 73 4.44 7.78 -8.39
N SER A 74 4.76 8.82 -9.15
CA SER A 74 3.76 9.79 -9.59
C SER A 74 2.74 9.09 -10.49
N ILE A 75 1.55 9.67 -10.65
CA ILE A 75 0.52 9.19 -11.57
C ILE A 75 1.11 8.90 -12.97
N ALA A 76 2.15 9.64 -13.36
CA ALA A 76 2.84 9.47 -14.65
C ALA A 76 3.53 8.10 -14.81
N GLU A 77 3.87 7.39 -13.73
CA GLU A 77 4.51 6.07 -13.80
C GLU A 77 3.51 4.91 -13.61
N THR A 78 2.27 5.22 -13.25
CA THR A 78 1.21 4.22 -13.10
C THR A 78 0.45 4.13 -14.42
N GLU A 79 0.60 3.03 -15.12
CA GLU A 79 -0.23 2.73 -16.29
C GLU A 79 -1.69 2.63 -15.83
N ILE A 80 -2.51 3.62 -16.22
CA ILE A 80 -3.93 3.67 -15.91
C ILE A 80 -4.64 2.66 -16.80
N ARG A 81 -5.15 1.61 -16.21
CA ARG A 81 -5.91 0.57 -16.90
C ARG A 81 -7.29 0.44 -16.28
N THR A 82 -8.29 1.04 -16.90
CA THR A 82 -9.68 1.01 -16.44
C THR A 82 -10.43 -0.23 -16.94
N LYS A 83 -10.15 -0.64 -18.19
CA LYS A 83 -10.75 -1.84 -18.78
C LYS A 83 -10.04 -3.09 -18.33
N GLY A 84 -10.80 -4.00 -17.74
CA GLY A 84 -10.40 -5.35 -17.46
C GLY A 84 -10.82 -6.32 -18.58
N SER A 85 -10.73 -7.63 -18.29
CA SER A 85 -11.20 -8.68 -19.20
C SER A 85 -12.71 -8.89 -19.09
N VAL A 86 -13.30 -8.58 -17.93
CA VAL A 86 -14.73 -8.81 -17.62
C VAL A 86 -15.41 -7.52 -17.21
N HIS A 87 -14.73 -6.69 -16.43
CA HIS A 87 -15.31 -5.48 -15.86
C HIS A 87 -14.60 -4.21 -16.32
N ASP A 88 -15.39 -3.14 -16.55
CA ASP A 88 -14.88 -1.79 -16.82
C ASP A 88 -15.05 -0.94 -15.55
N LEU A 89 -13.91 -0.59 -14.90
CA LEU A 89 -13.91 0.20 -13.67
C LEU A 89 -14.42 1.62 -13.90
N GLN A 90 -14.16 2.20 -15.08
CA GLN A 90 -14.63 3.56 -15.38
C GLN A 90 -16.16 3.62 -15.46
N GLU A 91 -16.77 2.61 -16.06
CA GLU A 91 -18.24 2.50 -16.13
C GLU A 91 -18.83 2.35 -14.73
N ILE A 92 -18.24 1.45 -13.91
CA ILE A 92 -18.67 1.20 -12.53
C ILE A 92 -18.55 2.48 -11.69
N PHE A 93 -17.39 3.12 -11.74
CA PHE A 93 -17.13 4.36 -11.02
C PHE A 93 -18.14 5.45 -11.38
N THR A 94 -18.37 5.66 -12.68
CA THR A 94 -19.30 6.70 -13.17
C THR A 94 -20.73 6.44 -12.70
N ALA A 95 -21.18 5.18 -12.76
CA ALA A 95 -22.51 4.78 -12.29
C ALA A 95 -22.69 5.01 -10.79
N LEU A 96 -21.71 4.60 -9.96
CA LEU A 96 -21.73 4.79 -8.52
C LEU A 96 -21.64 6.26 -8.12
N ASN A 97 -20.75 7.02 -8.78
CA ASN A 97 -20.57 8.44 -8.52
C ASN A 97 -21.86 9.24 -8.76
N ARG A 98 -22.52 8.97 -9.88
CA ARG A 98 -23.82 9.58 -10.21
C ARG A 98 -24.89 9.18 -9.19
N ARG A 99 -24.97 7.89 -8.85
CA ARG A 99 -26.06 7.35 -8.01
C ARG A 99 -25.97 7.76 -6.54
N TYR A 100 -24.77 7.77 -5.96
CA TYR A 100 -24.59 7.90 -4.51
C TYR A 100 -23.86 9.17 -4.09
N PHE A 101 -23.11 9.80 -4.99
CA PHE A 101 -22.25 10.93 -4.64
C PHE A 101 -22.55 12.21 -5.44
N ALA A 102 -23.64 12.23 -6.25
CA ALA A 102 -24.00 13.37 -7.08
C ALA A 102 -22.83 13.88 -7.97
N ASN A 103 -22.00 12.98 -8.48
CA ASN A 103 -20.78 13.23 -9.27
C ASN A 103 -19.71 14.07 -8.55
N ARG A 104 -19.69 14.05 -7.22
CA ARG A 104 -18.73 14.85 -6.43
C ARG A 104 -17.39 14.18 -6.21
N ILE A 105 -17.29 12.85 -6.40
CA ILE A 105 -16.03 12.12 -6.25
C ILE A 105 -15.14 12.40 -7.46
N GLN A 106 -13.91 12.85 -7.18
CA GLN A 106 -12.89 13.10 -8.18
C GLN A 106 -11.71 12.19 -7.93
N ALA A 107 -11.70 11.05 -8.59
CA ALA A 107 -10.62 10.06 -8.50
C ALA A 107 -10.35 9.42 -9.85
N VAL A 108 -9.12 9.03 -10.08
CA VAL A 108 -8.72 8.16 -11.17
C VAL A 108 -8.90 6.72 -10.72
N VAL A 109 -9.46 5.86 -11.56
CA VAL A 109 -9.65 4.44 -11.24
C VAL A 109 -8.75 3.58 -12.11
N THR A 110 -8.17 2.54 -11.54
CA THR A 110 -7.29 1.62 -12.26
C THR A 110 -7.29 0.22 -11.65
N TRP A 111 -7.08 -0.79 -12.50
CA TRP A 111 -6.73 -2.12 -12.03
C TRP A 111 -5.31 -2.13 -11.47
N GLY A 112 -5.12 -2.80 -10.34
CA GLY A 112 -3.81 -3.03 -9.76
C GLY A 112 -2.92 -3.92 -10.64
N LYS A 113 -1.62 -3.94 -10.36
CA LYS A 113 -0.70 -4.88 -11.01
C LYS A 113 -0.99 -6.31 -10.52
N PRO A 114 -0.94 -7.32 -11.38
CA PRO A 114 -1.02 -8.71 -10.96
C PRO A 114 0.08 -9.01 -9.94
N ILE A 115 -0.26 -9.71 -8.87
CA ILE A 115 0.76 -10.18 -7.92
C ILE A 115 1.50 -11.33 -8.59
N THR A 116 2.68 -11.04 -9.13
CA THR A 116 3.60 -12.06 -9.63
C THR A 116 4.42 -12.59 -8.47
N GLY A 117 4.16 -13.81 -8.04
CA GLY A 117 4.89 -14.50 -6.95
C GLY A 117 4.03 -15.55 -6.26
N ALA A 118 4.70 -16.53 -5.64
CA ALA A 118 4.03 -17.57 -4.88
C ALA A 118 3.14 -16.98 -3.77
N PRO A 119 1.94 -17.54 -3.52
CA PRO A 119 1.04 -17.07 -2.48
C PRO A 119 1.76 -17.12 -1.12
N ARG A 120 2.01 -15.98 -0.53
CA ARG A 120 2.54 -15.90 0.83
C ARG A 120 1.39 -16.15 1.79
N HIS A 121 1.47 -17.24 2.52
CA HIS A 121 0.51 -17.62 3.56
C HIS A 121 0.10 -16.41 4.41
N HIS A 122 -1.22 -16.22 4.59
CA HIS A 122 -1.89 -15.36 5.56
C HIS A 122 -1.68 -13.83 5.48
N ARG A 123 -1.74 -13.23 4.28
CA ARG A 123 -2.10 -11.82 4.19
C ARG A 123 -3.48 -11.71 3.57
N SER A 124 -4.44 -11.13 4.30
CA SER A 124 -5.69 -10.69 3.72
C SER A 124 -5.35 -9.76 2.54
N ALA A 125 -5.69 -10.18 1.33
CA ALA A 125 -5.48 -9.34 0.15
C ALA A 125 -6.47 -8.17 0.24
N LYS A 126 -5.96 -6.95 0.23
CA LYS A 126 -6.83 -5.77 0.07
C LYS A 126 -7.42 -5.81 -1.33
N MET A 127 -8.75 -5.84 -1.42
CA MET A 127 -9.47 -5.90 -2.69
C MET A 127 -9.56 -4.56 -3.39
N GLY A 128 -9.42 -3.45 -2.64
CA GLY A 128 -9.31 -2.09 -3.11
C GLY A 128 -8.35 -1.29 -2.26
N THR A 129 -7.92 -0.14 -2.76
CA THR A 129 -7.18 0.89 -2.02
C THR A 129 -7.49 2.26 -2.62
N TYR A 130 -7.62 3.27 -1.76
CA TYR A 130 -7.70 4.67 -2.13
C TYR A 130 -6.44 5.42 -1.68
N SER A 131 -5.77 6.11 -2.61
CA SER A 131 -4.70 7.06 -2.31
C SER A 131 -5.30 8.45 -2.24
N VAL A 132 -5.27 9.06 -1.06
CA VAL A 132 -5.78 10.43 -0.84
C VAL A 132 -4.94 11.45 -1.60
N GLU A 133 -3.63 11.24 -1.64
CA GLU A 133 -2.66 12.15 -2.25
C GLU A 133 -2.80 12.21 -3.76
N ASP A 134 -2.86 11.03 -4.39
CA ASP A 134 -2.96 10.90 -5.86
C ASP A 134 -4.41 10.91 -6.35
N ARG A 135 -5.39 10.80 -5.44
CA ARG A 135 -6.81 10.58 -5.75
C ARG A 135 -7.01 9.39 -6.70
N ILE A 136 -6.32 8.28 -6.41
CA ILE A 136 -6.40 7.06 -7.21
C ILE A 136 -7.11 5.97 -6.40
N ILE A 137 -8.13 5.38 -7.02
CA ILE A 137 -8.74 4.12 -6.56
C ILE A 137 -8.13 2.98 -7.36
N GLN A 138 -7.48 2.05 -6.67
CA GLN A 138 -6.91 0.87 -7.28
C GLN A 138 -7.67 -0.38 -6.85
N ILE A 139 -8.20 -1.14 -7.80
CA ILE A 139 -8.95 -2.38 -7.57
C ILE A 139 -8.05 -3.58 -7.86
N HIS A 140 -8.13 -4.59 -7.00
CA HIS A 140 -7.29 -5.78 -7.12
C HIS A 140 -7.69 -6.59 -8.37
N PRO A 141 -6.73 -6.99 -9.24
CA PRO A 141 -7.03 -7.66 -10.51
C PRO A 141 -7.65 -9.05 -10.37
N ALA A 142 -7.60 -9.65 -9.17
CA ALA A 142 -8.31 -10.89 -8.89
C ALA A 142 -9.84 -10.74 -9.00
N LEU A 143 -10.36 -9.51 -8.95
CA LEU A 143 -11.79 -9.24 -9.11
C LEU A 143 -12.23 -9.18 -10.57
N ASP A 144 -11.30 -9.13 -11.52
CA ASP A 144 -11.58 -9.14 -12.95
C ASP A 144 -11.71 -10.56 -13.50
N ARG A 145 -12.71 -11.29 -13.00
CA ARG A 145 -12.97 -12.71 -13.35
C ARG A 145 -14.45 -12.94 -13.65
N PRO A 146 -14.78 -13.86 -14.57
CA PRO A 146 -16.18 -14.14 -14.94
C PRO A 146 -17.06 -14.63 -13.79
N PHE A 147 -16.46 -15.29 -12.79
CA PHE A 147 -17.17 -15.78 -11.61
C PHE A 147 -17.34 -14.73 -10.50
N VAL A 148 -16.68 -13.55 -10.63
CA VAL A 148 -16.86 -12.42 -9.70
C VAL A 148 -18.02 -11.58 -10.21
N PRO A 149 -19.15 -11.51 -9.47
CA PRO A 149 -20.28 -10.74 -9.93
C PRO A 149 -20.01 -9.24 -9.85
N ARG A 150 -20.56 -8.49 -10.78
CA ARG A 150 -20.38 -7.04 -10.90
C ARG A 150 -20.68 -6.28 -9.59
N TYR A 151 -21.74 -6.66 -8.87
CA TYR A 151 -22.12 -5.99 -7.62
C TYR A 151 -21.01 -6.09 -6.55
N PHE A 152 -20.17 -7.13 -6.58
CA PHE A 152 -19.06 -7.27 -5.66
C PHE A 152 -17.94 -6.26 -5.98
N VAL A 153 -17.61 -6.08 -7.26
CA VAL A 153 -16.68 -5.04 -7.71
C VAL A 153 -17.21 -3.65 -7.37
N GLU A 154 -18.52 -3.44 -7.59
CA GLU A 154 -19.20 -2.19 -7.22
C GLU A 154 -19.13 -1.90 -5.72
N SER A 155 -19.29 -2.90 -4.85
CA SER A 155 -19.20 -2.70 -3.40
C SER A 155 -17.79 -2.36 -2.95
N VAL A 156 -16.76 -2.97 -3.52
CA VAL A 156 -15.36 -2.61 -3.25
C VAL A 156 -15.07 -1.19 -3.74
N MET A 157 -15.46 -0.85 -4.97
CA MET A 157 -15.29 0.49 -5.52
C MET A 157 -16.01 1.55 -4.66
N TYR A 158 -17.24 1.28 -4.26
CA TYR A 158 -18.02 2.16 -3.40
C TYR A 158 -17.32 2.40 -2.05
N HIS A 159 -16.76 1.35 -1.45
CA HIS A 159 -15.99 1.45 -0.21
C HIS A 159 -14.79 2.40 -0.37
N GLU A 160 -14.02 2.25 -1.44
CA GLU A 160 -12.87 3.11 -1.70
C GLU A 160 -13.30 4.57 -2.02
N MET A 161 -14.45 4.78 -2.65
CA MET A 161 -15.00 6.12 -2.88
C MET A 161 -15.41 6.80 -1.57
N LEU A 162 -15.87 6.06 -0.55
CA LEU A 162 -16.21 6.61 0.76
C LEU A 162 -14.99 7.22 1.46
N HIS A 163 -13.79 6.70 1.23
CA HIS A 163 -12.57 7.26 1.80
C HIS A 163 -12.30 8.71 1.35
N GLN A 164 -12.83 9.15 0.21
CA GLN A 164 -12.74 10.56 -0.18
C GLN A 164 -13.72 11.47 0.58
N VAL A 165 -14.79 10.90 1.11
CA VAL A 165 -15.85 11.66 1.81
C VAL A 165 -15.62 11.71 3.32
N TYR A 166 -15.08 10.62 3.89
CA TYR A 166 -14.99 10.38 5.34
C TYR A 166 -13.56 10.09 5.83
N GLY A 167 -12.56 10.13 4.94
CA GLY A 167 -11.16 9.83 5.26
C GLY A 167 -10.38 10.97 5.87
#